data_ad2cddfafa9418978894236d4a0d9fb5
#
_entry.id   ad2cddfafa9418978894236d4a0d9fb5
#
_cell.length_a   1.000
_cell.length_b   1.000
_cell.length_c   1.000
_cell.angle_alpha   90.00
_cell.angle_beta   90.00
_cell.angle_gamma   90.00
#
_symmetry.space_group_name_H-M   'P 1'
#
loop_
_entity.id
_entity.type
_entity.pdbx_description
1 polymer ?
#
loop_
_entity_poly.entity_id
_entity_poly.type
_entity_poly.pdbx_seq_one_letter_code
_entity_poly.pdbx_strand_id
1 'polypeptide(L)'
;MSAPELATVDRALGDETPLPRDNGELVFEEPWQGRALGMGVVALARTGASWNEFRNHLAAAIAARPVQESESEATAYYASWLDAIEAVLAERRLFDQAK
;
A
#
# COMPACT_ATOMS: atom_id res chain seq x y z
N MET A 1 14.01 10.41 14.11
CA MET A 1 13.73 10.18 12.71
C MET A 1 12.29 10.58 12.41
N SER A 2 12.14 11.39 11.44
CA SER A 2 10.79 11.72 11.06
C SER A 2 10.19 10.58 10.29
N ALA A 3 8.94 10.29 10.58
CA ALA A 3 8.19 9.37 9.76
C ALA A 3 8.20 9.90 8.34
N PRO A 4 8.18 9.02 7.34
CA PRO A 4 7.98 9.49 5.98
C PRO A 4 6.74 10.36 5.98
N GLU A 5 6.86 11.46 5.32
CA GLU A 5 5.79 12.42 5.32
C GLU A 5 4.54 11.78 4.74
N LEU A 6 3.46 11.82 5.49
CA LEU A 6 2.19 11.35 4.94
C LEU A 6 1.82 12.13 3.70
N ALA A 7 2.24 13.41 3.63
CA ALA A 7 2.00 14.20 2.45
C ALA A 7 2.70 13.62 1.23
N THR A 8 3.91 13.09 1.40
CA THR A 8 4.64 12.45 0.32
C THR A 8 3.92 11.19 -0.15
N VAL A 9 3.44 10.39 0.80
CA VAL A 9 2.70 9.17 0.47
C VAL A 9 1.41 9.52 -0.26
N ASP A 10 0.65 10.48 0.26
CA ASP A 10 -0.59 10.91 -0.39
C ASP A 10 -0.36 11.37 -1.82
N ARG A 11 0.69 12.14 -2.03
CA ARG A 11 1.00 12.65 -3.36
C ARG A 11 1.37 11.52 -4.31
N ALA A 12 2.14 10.57 -3.81
CA ALA A 12 2.57 9.44 -4.63
C ALA A 12 1.41 8.55 -5.03
N LEU A 13 0.44 8.34 -4.12
CA LEU A 13 -0.71 7.50 -4.40
C LEU A 13 -1.71 8.17 -5.34
N GLY A 14 -1.77 9.49 -5.30
CA GLY A 14 -2.63 10.24 -6.21
C GLY A 14 -4.11 10.03 -5.95
N ASP A 15 -4.94 10.32 -6.95
CA ASP A 15 -6.38 10.20 -6.82
C ASP A 15 -6.89 8.80 -7.12
N GLU A 16 -6.04 7.95 -7.70
CA GLU A 16 -6.46 6.61 -8.07
C GLU A 16 -6.50 5.65 -6.88
N THR A 17 -5.57 5.82 -5.96
CA THR A 17 -5.45 4.91 -4.81
C THR A 17 -5.27 5.70 -3.52
N PRO A 18 -6.19 6.64 -3.21
CA PRO A 18 -6.01 7.47 -2.02
C PRO A 18 -6.18 6.65 -0.75
N LEU A 19 -5.45 7.04 0.29
CA LEU A 19 -5.59 6.42 1.60
C LEU A 19 -6.99 6.66 2.15
N PRO A 20 -7.59 5.67 2.83
CA PRO A 20 -8.90 5.88 3.43
C PRO A 20 -8.85 6.96 4.50
N ARG A 21 -9.77 7.92 4.39
CA ARG A 21 -9.85 9.03 5.33
C ARG A 21 -11.30 9.32 5.72
N ASP A 22 -11.45 9.87 6.91
CA ASP A 22 -12.73 10.34 7.39
C ASP A 22 -12.47 11.71 8.01
N ASN A 23 -13.13 12.73 7.49
CA ASN A 23 -12.92 14.11 7.94
C ASN A 23 -11.46 14.54 7.88
N GLY A 24 -10.74 14.08 6.85
CA GLY A 24 -9.35 14.43 6.64
C GLY A 24 -8.35 13.59 7.41
N GLU A 25 -8.81 12.73 8.31
CA GLU A 25 -7.92 11.91 9.12
C GLU A 25 -7.90 10.48 8.60
N LEU A 26 -6.72 9.85 8.70
CA LEU A 26 -6.58 8.46 8.27
C LEU A 26 -7.47 7.55 9.09
N VAL A 27 -8.07 6.57 8.43
CA VAL A 27 -8.97 5.61 9.07
C VAL A 27 -8.27 4.26 9.18
N PHE A 28 -8.14 3.78 10.42
CA PHE A 28 -7.69 2.41 10.69
C PHE A 28 -8.75 1.76 11.56
N GLU A 29 -9.42 0.78 11.03
CA GLU A 29 -10.48 0.09 11.77
C GLU A 29 -9.91 -1.00 12.67
N GLU A 30 -8.73 -1.51 12.32
CA GLU A 30 -8.07 -2.57 13.07
C GLU A 30 -6.59 -2.22 13.20
N PRO A 31 -5.94 -2.65 14.28
CA PRO A 31 -4.52 -2.33 14.46
C PRO A 31 -3.62 -2.80 13.32
N TRP A 32 -3.95 -3.92 12.68
CA TRP A 32 -3.11 -4.43 11.60
C TRP A 32 -3.05 -3.48 10.41
N GLN A 33 -4.07 -2.64 10.25
CA GLN A 33 -4.13 -1.73 9.11
C GLN A 33 -3.05 -0.65 9.20
N GLY A 34 -2.87 -0.10 10.39
CA GLY A 34 -1.79 0.86 10.60
C GLY A 34 -0.42 0.23 10.40
N ARG A 35 -0.27 -1.02 10.86
CA ARG A 35 0.98 -1.74 10.66
C ARG A 35 1.22 -2.02 9.19
N ALA A 36 0.17 -2.34 8.43
CA ALA A 36 0.30 -2.57 7.00
C ALA A 36 0.82 -1.33 6.29
N LEU A 37 0.27 -0.17 6.64
CA LEU A 37 0.74 1.09 6.06
C LEU A 37 2.23 1.27 6.33
N GLY A 38 2.66 1.09 7.57
CA GLY A 38 4.06 1.22 7.93
C GLY A 38 4.94 0.22 7.22
N MET A 39 4.47 -1.01 7.06
CA MET A 39 5.22 -2.04 6.36
C MET A 39 5.52 -1.64 4.91
N GLY A 40 4.54 -1.03 4.24
CA GLY A 40 4.75 -0.58 2.87
C GLY A 40 5.83 0.47 2.78
N VAL A 41 5.79 1.43 3.69
CA VAL A 41 6.80 2.48 3.74
C VAL A 41 8.19 1.90 3.95
N VAL A 42 8.33 0.97 4.90
CA VAL A 42 9.62 0.35 5.19
C VAL A 42 10.08 -0.52 4.03
N ALA A 43 9.16 -1.28 3.42
CA ALA A 43 9.52 -2.15 2.31
C ALA A 43 10.06 -1.36 1.13
N LEU A 44 9.42 -0.23 0.82
CA LEU A 44 9.89 0.60 -0.28
C LEU A 44 11.26 1.20 0.03
N ALA A 45 11.45 1.65 1.27
CA ALA A 45 12.73 2.21 1.66
C ALA A 45 13.85 1.17 1.56
N ARG A 46 13.57 -0.07 1.92
CA ARG A 46 14.58 -1.12 1.92
C ARG A 46 14.87 -1.70 0.55
N THR A 47 13.85 -1.78 -0.30
CA THR A 47 14.02 -2.38 -1.63
C THR A 47 14.46 -1.38 -2.68
N GLY A 48 14.28 -0.09 -2.40
CA GLY A 48 14.55 0.94 -3.40
C GLY A 48 13.46 1.07 -4.44
N ALA A 49 12.35 0.36 -4.27
CA ALA A 49 11.24 0.48 -5.21
C ALA A 49 10.61 1.87 -5.08
N SER A 50 10.09 2.38 -6.19
CA SER A 50 9.47 3.69 -6.18
C SER A 50 8.02 3.60 -5.73
N TRP A 51 7.50 4.72 -5.23
CA TRP A 51 6.07 4.80 -4.92
C TRP A 51 5.21 4.61 -6.15
N ASN A 52 5.70 5.03 -7.32
CA ASN A 52 4.97 4.85 -8.56
C ASN A 52 4.82 3.36 -8.89
N GLU A 53 5.87 2.59 -8.70
CA GLU A 53 5.83 1.14 -8.88
C GLU A 53 4.84 0.51 -7.91
N PHE A 54 4.89 0.91 -6.65
CA PHE A 54 3.98 0.41 -5.63
C PHE A 54 2.52 0.77 -5.97
N ARG A 55 2.30 2.00 -6.39
CA ARG A 55 0.95 2.44 -6.75
C ARG A 55 0.36 1.59 -7.87
N ASN A 56 1.17 1.24 -8.85
CA ASN A 56 0.70 0.40 -9.94
C ASN A 56 0.27 -0.97 -9.45
N HIS A 57 1.03 -1.56 -8.55
CA HIS A 57 0.65 -2.85 -7.96
C HIS A 57 -0.58 -2.72 -7.09
N LEU A 58 -0.68 -1.62 -6.35
CA LEU A 58 -1.83 -1.40 -5.49
C LEU A 58 -3.12 -1.25 -6.31
N ALA A 59 -3.05 -0.48 -7.39
CA ALA A 59 -4.22 -0.29 -8.26
C ALA A 59 -4.65 -1.63 -8.86
N ALA A 60 -3.69 -2.45 -9.29
CA ALA A 60 -4.01 -3.77 -9.84
C ALA A 60 -4.63 -4.68 -8.79
N ALA A 61 -4.11 -4.63 -7.55
CA ALA A 61 -4.65 -5.45 -6.47
C ALA A 61 -6.08 -5.05 -6.12
N ILE A 62 -6.33 -3.74 -6.08
CA ILE A 62 -7.68 -3.26 -5.82
C ILE A 62 -8.64 -3.72 -6.91
N ALA A 63 -8.23 -3.60 -8.17
CA ALA A 63 -9.07 -3.98 -9.30
C ALA A 63 -9.35 -5.49 -9.32
N ALA A 64 -8.40 -6.30 -8.87
CA ALA A 64 -8.52 -7.74 -8.91
C ALA A 64 -9.34 -8.30 -7.74
N ARG A 65 -9.52 -7.53 -6.68
CA ARG A 65 -10.18 -8.01 -5.48
C ARG A 65 -11.70 -8.03 -5.66
N PRO A 66 -12.36 -9.14 -5.39
CA PRO A 66 -13.82 -9.19 -5.49
C PRO A 66 -14.47 -8.29 -4.45
N VAL A 67 -15.57 -7.67 -4.84
CA VAL A 67 -16.35 -6.87 -3.90
C VAL A 67 -17.02 -7.78 -2.88
N GLN A 68 -16.83 -7.48 -1.61
CA GLN A 68 -17.46 -8.24 -0.53
C GLN A 68 -18.27 -7.27 0.33
N GLU A 69 -19.56 -7.52 0.42
CA GLU A 69 -20.45 -6.62 1.13
C GLU A 69 -20.15 -6.50 2.61
N SER A 70 -19.62 -7.55 3.19
CA SER A 70 -19.30 -7.55 4.62
C SER A 70 -17.97 -6.90 4.94
N GLU A 71 -17.20 -6.54 3.93
CA GLU A 71 -15.87 -5.98 4.12
C GLU A 71 -15.92 -4.48 3.94
N SER A 72 -15.34 -3.73 4.90
CA SER A 72 -15.31 -2.29 4.79
C SER A 72 -14.30 -1.85 3.74
N GLU A 73 -14.45 -0.62 3.27
CA GLU A 73 -13.51 -0.03 2.31
C GLU A 73 -12.09 -0.02 2.86
N ALA A 74 -11.93 0.34 4.14
CA ALA A 74 -10.61 0.40 4.74
C ALA A 74 -9.98 -0.98 4.79
N THR A 75 -10.75 -1.99 5.19
CA THR A 75 -10.23 -3.36 5.25
C THR A 75 -9.82 -3.84 3.87
N ALA A 76 -10.66 -3.62 2.87
CA ALA A 76 -10.35 -4.03 1.50
C ALA A 76 -9.10 -3.31 0.98
N TYR A 77 -9.00 -2.02 1.26
CA TYR A 77 -7.87 -1.22 0.82
C TYR A 77 -6.56 -1.73 1.41
N TYR A 78 -6.52 -1.93 2.73
CA TYR A 78 -5.26 -2.37 3.37
C TYR A 78 -4.93 -3.82 3.06
N ALA A 79 -5.91 -4.65 2.77
CA ALA A 79 -5.63 -6.00 2.26
C ALA A 79 -4.96 -5.91 0.88
N SER A 80 -5.46 -5.03 0.02
CA SER A 80 -4.83 -4.80 -1.28
C SER A 80 -3.44 -4.20 -1.12
N TRP A 81 -3.25 -3.36 -0.12
CA TRP A 81 -1.95 -2.79 0.21
C TRP A 81 -0.94 -3.89 0.51
N LEU A 82 -1.33 -4.88 1.32
CA LEU A 82 -0.46 -6.01 1.60
C LEU A 82 -0.14 -6.82 0.35
N ASP A 83 -1.12 -7.01 -0.52
CA ASP A 83 -0.88 -7.69 -1.80
C ASP A 83 0.13 -6.94 -2.64
N ALA A 84 0.06 -5.60 -2.62
CA ALA A 84 1.00 -4.79 -3.38
C ALA A 84 2.41 -4.90 -2.80
N ILE A 85 2.54 -4.94 -1.48
CA ILE A 85 3.84 -5.17 -0.84
C ILE A 85 4.42 -6.50 -1.30
N GLU A 86 3.62 -7.55 -1.28
CA GLU A 86 4.06 -8.87 -1.71
C GLU A 86 4.52 -8.85 -3.17
N ALA A 87 3.78 -8.16 -4.02
CA ALA A 87 4.12 -8.09 -5.44
C ALA A 87 5.46 -7.39 -5.65
N VAL A 88 5.68 -6.29 -4.94
CA VAL A 88 6.95 -5.56 -5.05
C VAL A 88 8.11 -6.43 -4.56
N LEU A 89 7.92 -7.10 -3.43
CA LEU A 89 8.97 -7.95 -2.87
C LEU A 89 9.28 -9.14 -3.80
N ALA A 90 8.24 -9.71 -4.40
CA ALA A 90 8.43 -10.83 -5.33
C ALA A 90 9.21 -10.40 -6.55
N GLU A 91 8.90 -9.24 -7.10
CA GLU A 91 9.63 -8.72 -8.26
C GLU A 91 11.10 -8.49 -7.93
N ARG A 92 11.37 -7.90 -6.78
CA ARG A 92 12.74 -7.62 -6.38
C ARG A 92 13.51 -8.90 -6.12
N ARG A 93 12.85 -9.89 -5.52
CA ARG A 93 13.50 -11.18 -5.27
C ARG A 93 13.83 -11.91 -6.56
N LEU A 94 12.89 -11.90 -7.51
CA LEU A 94 13.14 -12.54 -8.81
C LEU A 94 14.27 -11.86 -9.54
N PHE A 95 14.34 -10.55 -9.47
CA PHE A 95 15.38 -9.79 -10.11
C PHE A 95 16.75 -10.14 -9.50
N ASP A 96 16.82 -10.26 -8.18
CA ASP A 96 18.05 -10.62 -7.49
C ASP A 96 18.50 -12.02 -7.87
N GLN A 97 17.57 -12.94 -8.02
CA GLN A 97 17.90 -14.33 -8.37
C GLN A 97 18.35 -14.47 -9.82
N ALA A 98 17.98 -13.54 -10.66
CA ALA A 98 18.34 -13.58 -12.07
C ALA A 98 19.79 -13.19 -12.33
N LYS A 99 20.47 -12.67 -11.34
CA LYS A 99 21.87 -12.27 -11.51
C LYS A 99 22.81 -13.45 -11.54
#